data_be709cce68f286bd04779084b282b558
#
_entry.id   be709cce68f286bd04779084b282b558
#
_cell.length_a   1.000
_cell.length_b   1.000
_cell.length_c   1.000
_cell.angle_alpha   90.00
_cell.angle_beta   90.00
_cell.angle_gamma   90.00
#
_symmetry.space_group_name_H-M   'P 1'
#
loop_
_entity.id
_entity.type
_entity.pdbx_description
1 polymer ?
#
loop_
_entity_poly.entity_id
_entity_poly.type
_entity_poly.pdbx_seq_one_letter_code
_entity_poly.pdbx_strand_id
1 'polypeptide(L)'
;MRAFGAKSLSAGASAVVGIALLLAVAAPLPQQGAVQAPISEMVLTLDPAQSRVHWTVDSSLHAVHGTFALKSGTVHFDPETGKAGGEIVVLAPSGESGNGSRDKRMHKEILETARYPEVVFRPTQVEGKVGKSGASDVKLGGVFSIHGADHDLIAVVHAELTGDHWRGTSKFDVPYVKWGIKDPSNFLLKVNPVVSVLVEMSGEVVAVK
;
A
#
# COMPACT_ATOMS: atom_id res chain seq x y z
N MET A 1 52.16 -61.36 -59.15
CA MET A 1 52.80 -62.65 -58.86
C MET A 1 52.11 -63.25 -57.63
N ARG A 2 51.34 -64.25 -57.83
CA ARG A 2 51.19 -65.51 -57.07
C ARG A 2 51.00 -65.33 -55.55
N ALA A 3 50.13 -66.01 -54.89
CA ALA A 3 49.19 -67.09 -55.13
C ALA A 3 48.69 -67.59 -53.78
N PHE A 4 47.45 -68.01 -53.76
CA PHE A 4 46.92 -69.19 -53.06
C PHE A 4 47.14 -69.42 -51.56
N GLY A 5 46.06 -69.73 -50.92
CA GLY A 5 45.77 -70.96 -50.18
C GLY A 5 44.64 -70.73 -49.16
N ALA A 6 43.68 -71.20 -49.33
CA ALA A 6 42.60 -72.17 -49.19
C ALA A 6 42.57 -72.91 -47.84
N LYS A 7 41.32 -72.94 -47.30
CA LYS A 7 40.68 -74.01 -46.46
C LYS A 7 41.12 -74.09 -45.00
N SER A 8 40.22 -74.20 -44.02
CA SER A 8 39.13 -75.17 -43.87
C SER A 8 38.21 -74.91 -42.72
N LEU A 9 37.04 -75.46 -42.82
CA LEU A 9 35.96 -75.58 -41.83
C LEU A 9 36.39 -76.09 -40.45
N SER A 10 35.76 -75.62 -39.41
CA SER A 10 35.12 -76.53 -38.44
C SER A 10 34.06 -75.82 -37.61
N ALA A 11 32.97 -76.51 -37.41
CA ALA A 11 31.78 -76.14 -36.68
C ALA A 11 32.01 -76.12 -35.18
N GLY A 12 31.26 -75.32 -34.48
CA GLY A 12 31.20 -75.43 -33.03
C GLY A 12 30.27 -74.40 -32.37
N ALA A 13 29.13 -74.92 -32.09
CA ALA A 13 28.26 -74.62 -30.96
C ALA A 13 27.84 -73.19 -30.65
N SER A 14 26.55 -72.96 -30.82
CA SER A 14 25.71 -71.90 -30.26
C SER A 14 25.87 -71.77 -28.75
N ALA A 15 26.09 -70.56 -28.31
CA ALA A 15 25.71 -70.11 -26.98
C ALA A 15 24.97 -68.74 -27.12
N VAL A 16 23.66 -68.80 -27.11
CA VAL A 16 22.80 -67.60 -27.04
C VAL A 16 22.86 -67.07 -25.61
N VAL A 17 23.65 -66.06 -25.41
CA VAL A 17 23.55 -65.26 -24.16
C VAL A 17 22.51 -64.15 -24.39
N GLY A 18 21.34 -64.43 -23.88
CA GLY A 18 20.27 -63.42 -23.83
C GLY A 18 20.63 -62.31 -22.84
N ILE A 19 20.99 -61.15 -23.38
CA ILE A 19 21.08 -59.91 -22.59
C ILE A 19 19.65 -59.42 -22.39
N ALA A 20 19.08 -59.71 -21.20
CA ALA A 20 17.83 -59.11 -20.77
C ALA A 20 18.13 -57.64 -20.42
N LEU A 21 17.73 -56.75 -21.34
CA LEU A 21 17.74 -55.29 -21.09
C LEU A 21 16.62 -54.95 -20.11
N LEU A 22 16.94 -54.84 -18.82
CA LEU A 22 16.04 -54.31 -17.80
C LEU A 22 15.83 -52.80 -18.05
N LEU A 23 14.76 -52.46 -18.74
CA LEU A 23 14.23 -51.10 -18.82
C LEU A 23 13.66 -50.75 -17.44
N ALA A 24 14.45 -50.07 -16.60
CA ALA A 24 13.97 -49.45 -15.39
C ALA A 24 13.08 -48.28 -15.80
N VAL A 25 11.77 -48.47 -15.75
CA VAL A 25 10.78 -47.38 -15.83
C VAL A 25 10.89 -46.58 -14.56
N ALA A 26 11.60 -45.46 -14.62
CA ALA A 26 11.57 -44.48 -13.53
C ALA A 26 10.17 -43.88 -13.43
N ALA A 27 9.41 -44.28 -12.41
CA ALA A 27 8.16 -43.65 -12.10
C ALA A 27 8.42 -42.17 -11.75
N PRO A 28 7.67 -41.22 -12.33
CA PRO A 28 7.78 -39.80 -11.91
C PRO A 28 7.39 -39.69 -10.45
N LEU A 29 8.28 -39.11 -9.65
CA LEU A 29 7.98 -38.73 -8.28
C LEU A 29 6.81 -37.74 -8.29
N PRO A 30 5.80 -37.91 -7.41
CA PRO A 30 4.75 -36.93 -7.30
C PRO A 30 5.37 -35.56 -6.90
N GLN A 31 5.30 -34.58 -7.80
CA GLN A 31 5.55 -33.19 -7.44
C GLN A 31 4.50 -32.80 -6.41
N GLN A 32 4.92 -32.73 -5.16
CA GLN A 32 4.15 -32.05 -4.14
C GLN A 32 4.00 -30.60 -4.61
N GLY A 33 2.84 -30.29 -5.18
CA GLY A 33 2.44 -28.92 -5.44
C GLY A 33 2.57 -28.16 -4.12
N ALA A 34 3.39 -27.13 -4.12
CA ALA A 34 3.44 -26.21 -2.99
C ALA A 34 1.99 -25.76 -2.71
N VAL A 35 1.43 -26.22 -1.60
CA VAL A 35 0.17 -25.70 -1.08
C VAL A 35 0.48 -24.26 -0.72
N GLN A 36 0.15 -23.35 -1.63
CA GLN A 36 0.15 -21.93 -1.29
C GLN A 36 -0.84 -21.76 -0.14
N ALA A 37 -0.32 -21.36 1.01
CA ALA A 37 -1.16 -20.95 2.13
C ALA A 37 -2.15 -19.89 1.63
N PRO A 38 -3.43 -19.94 2.04
CA PRO A 38 -4.40 -18.95 1.62
C PRO A 38 -3.88 -17.56 2.02
N ILE A 39 -3.71 -16.70 1.03
CA ILE A 39 -3.37 -15.30 1.24
C ILE A 39 -4.55 -14.70 1.99
N SER A 40 -4.36 -14.37 3.27
CA SER A 40 -5.34 -13.65 4.05
C SER A 40 -5.13 -12.17 3.81
N GLU A 41 -5.91 -11.58 2.95
CA GLU A 41 -5.93 -10.14 2.73
C GLU A 41 -6.89 -9.50 3.74
N MET A 42 -6.48 -8.42 4.37
CA MET A 42 -7.36 -7.58 5.19
C MET A 42 -7.81 -6.37 4.38
N VAL A 43 -9.11 -6.14 4.37
CA VAL A 43 -9.72 -4.97 3.72
C VAL A 43 -10.35 -4.10 4.80
N LEU A 44 -9.88 -2.86 4.90
CA LEU A 44 -10.42 -1.83 5.79
C LEU A 44 -11.17 -0.82 4.94
N THR A 45 -12.44 -0.63 5.24
CA THR A 45 -13.28 0.40 4.62
C THR A 45 -13.50 1.52 5.64
N LEU A 46 -13.24 2.76 5.24
CA LEU A 46 -13.44 3.93 6.07
C LEU A 46 -14.90 4.43 5.95
N ASP A 47 -15.47 4.81 7.06
CA ASP A 47 -16.77 5.50 7.09
C ASP A 47 -16.54 7.02 7.03
N PRO A 48 -16.91 7.71 5.93
CA PRO A 48 -16.74 9.15 5.80
C PRO A 48 -17.50 9.96 6.86
N ALA A 49 -18.64 9.45 7.34
CA ALA A 49 -19.43 10.14 8.34
C ALA A 49 -18.79 10.12 9.73
N GLN A 50 -18.01 9.07 10.03
CA GLN A 50 -17.34 8.90 11.31
C GLN A 50 -15.84 9.23 11.28
N SER A 51 -15.29 9.53 10.12
CA SER A 51 -13.88 9.92 9.97
C SER A 51 -13.74 11.43 9.88
N ARG A 52 -12.62 11.96 10.40
CA ARG A 52 -12.32 13.40 10.42
C ARG A 52 -10.88 13.65 10.03
N VAL A 53 -10.66 14.67 9.23
CA VAL A 53 -9.33 15.15 8.88
C VAL A 53 -9.17 16.56 9.45
N HIS A 54 -8.34 16.70 10.46
CA HIS A 54 -8.01 17.97 11.09
C HIS A 54 -6.66 18.47 10.58
N TRP A 55 -6.53 19.76 10.40
CA TRP A 55 -5.26 20.37 10.07
C TRP A 55 -4.97 21.57 10.97
N THR A 56 -3.70 21.81 11.17
CA THR A 56 -3.22 22.95 11.96
C THR A 56 -2.01 23.55 11.25
N VAL A 57 -2.02 24.86 11.09
CA VAL A 57 -0.88 25.63 10.62
C VAL A 57 -0.61 26.80 11.56
N ASP A 58 0.64 26.92 11.98
CA ASP A 58 1.08 28.02 12.83
C ASP A 58 1.40 29.28 12.01
N SER A 59 1.21 30.42 12.61
CA SER A 59 1.62 31.69 12.04
C SER A 59 2.24 32.59 13.10
N SER A 60 2.81 33.71 12.67
CA SER A 60 3.37 34.71 13.59
C SER A 60 2.35 35.35 14.53
N LEU A 61 1.05 35.18 14.27
CA LEU A 61 -0.03 35.76 15.11
C LEU A 61 -0.67 34.69 16.00
N HIS A 62 -1.07 33.55 15.42
CA HIS A 62 -1.75 32.46 16.12
C HIS A 62 -1.77 31.19 15.24
N ALA A 63 -2.02 30.05 15.86
CA ALA A 63 -2.32 28.84 15.15
C ALA A 63 -3.70 28.90 14.49
N VAL A 64 -3.81 28.37 13.30
CA VAL A 64 -5.06 28.22 12.56
C VAL A 64 -5.38 26.74 12.47
N HIS A 65 -6.60 26.39 12.83
CA HIS A 65 -7.13 25.04 12.77
C HIS A 65 -8.23 24.95 11.73
N GLY A 66 -8.41 23.77 11.17
CA GLY A 66 -9.53 23.53 10.28
C GLY A 66 -9.74 22.05 10.03
N THR A 67 -10.70 21.75 9.16
CA THR A 67 -11.07 20.38 8.82
C THR A 67 -11.21 20.21 7.32
N PHE A 68 -11.13 18.95 6.89
CA PHE A 68 -11.58 18.48 5.57
C PHE A 68 -12.49 17.28 5.75
N ALA A 69 -13.42 17.07 4.82
CA ALA A 69 -14.27 15.91 4.76
C ALA A 69 -13.59 14.77 3.99
N LEU A 70 -13.67 13.55 4.52
CA LEU A 70 -13.33 12.34 3.79
C LEU A 70 -14.43 12.09 2.72
N LYS A 71 -14.02 11.76 1.51
CA LYS A 71 -14.92 11.32 0.43
C LYS A 71 -15.14 9.81 0.49
N SER A 72 -14.05 9.07 0.57
CA SER A 72 -14.03 7.61 0.60
C SER A 72 -12.69 7.12 1.10
N GLY A 73 -12.64 5.86 1.52
CA GLY A 73 -11.38 5.22 1.85
C GLY A 73 -11.53 3.71 1.87
N THR A 74 -10.63 3.02 1.18
CA THR A 74 -10.47 1.58 1.27
C THR A 74 -8.98 1.27 1.23
N VAL A 75 -8.52 0.50 2.20
CA VAL A 75 -7.15 0.02 2.30
C VAL A 75 -7.20 -1.50 2.37
N HIS A 76 -6.50 -2.15 1.50
CA HIS A 76 -6.29 -3.59 1.56
C HIS A 76 -4.81 -3.88 1.77
N PHE A 77 -4.49 -4.88 2.56
CA PHE A 77 -3.12 -5.28 2.78
C PHE A 77 -3.01 -6.75 3.17
N ASP A 78 -1.87 -7.33 2.82
CA ASP A 78 -1.47 -8.67 3.22
C ASP A 78 -0.69 -8.57 4.56
N PRO A 79 -1.20 -9.15 5.66
CA PRO A 79 -0.53 -9.08 6.97
C PRO A 79 0.83 -9.79 7.03
N GLU A 80 1.11 -10.73 6.13
CA GLU A 80 2.37 -11.47 6.11
C GLU A 80 3.48 -10.71 5.40
N THR A 81 3.16 -10.10 4.26
CA THR A 81 4.13 -9.37 3.43
C THR A 81 4.12 -7.87 3.67
N GLY A 82 3.04 -7.35 4.27
CA GLY A 82 2.81 -5.92 4.45
C GLY A 82 2.47 -5.18 3.17
N LYS A 83 2.39 -5.83 2.01
CA LYS A 83 1.98 -5.17 0.77
C LYS A 83 0.58 -4.60 0.93
N ALA A 84 0.42 -3.35 0.54
CA ALA A 84 -0.84 -2.64 0.66
C ALA A 84 -1.26 -2.01 -0.66
N GLY A 85 -2.54 -1.65 -0.74
CA GLY A 85 -3.13 -0.96 -1.87
C GLY A 85 -4.45 -0.30 -1.49
N GLY A 86 -5.15 0.21 -2.51
CA GLY A 86 -6.37 0.98 -2.32
C GLY A 86 -6.13 2.47 -2.32
N GLU A 87 -7.10 3.24 -1.82
CA GLU A 87 -6.97 4.69 -1.74
C GLU A 87 -7.84 5.29 -0.62
N ILE A 88 -7.39 6.43 -0.10
CA ILE A 88 -8.12 7.31 0.80
C ILE A 88 -8.24 8.66 0.10
N VAL A 89 -9.47 9.13 -0.08
CA VAL A 89 -9.77 10.36 -0.84
C VAL A 89 -10.41 11.40 0.08
N VAL A 90 -9.82 12.58 0.10
CA VAL A 90 -10.29 13.75 0.85
C VAL A 90 -10.77 14.80 -0.13
N LEU A 91 -11.91 15.42 0.15
CA LEU A 91 -12.47 16.50 -0.65
C LEU A 91 -11.76 17.82 -0.34
N ALA A 92 -10.88 18.28 -1.22
CA ALA A 92 -10.20 19.56 -1.04
C ALA A 92 -11.15 20.77 -0.94
N PRO A 93 -12.28 20.84 -1.68
CA PRO A 93 -13.26 21.94 -1.54
C PRO A 93 -14.02 21.96 -0.20
N SER A 94 -13.97 20.90 0.59
CA SER A 94 -14.60 20.85 1.91
C SER A 94 -13.79 21.51 3.01
N GLY A 95 -12.59 22.00 2.69
CA GLY A 95 -11.70 22.61 3.64
C GLY A 95 -12.30 23.87 4.29
N GLU A 96 -12.31 23.91 5.62
CA GLU A 96 -12.80 25.06 6.37
C GLU A 96 -11.94 25.31 7.59
N SER A 97 -11.90 26.57 8.02
CA SER A 97 -11.14 27.04 9.18
C SER A 97 -11.96 27.90 10.11
N GLY A 98 -13.27 28.00 9.88
CA GLY A 98 -14.15 28.89 10.62
C GLY A 98 -14.06 30.37 10.22
N ASN A 99 -13.33 30.71 9.15
CA ASN A 99 -13.23 32.07 8.62
C ASN A 99 -13.39 32.07 7.11
N GLY A 100 -14.55 32.47 6.60
CA GLY A 100 -14.89 32.38 5.18
C GLY A 100 -13.98 33.16 4.24
N SER A 101 -13.37 34.28 4.67
CA SER A 101 -12.42 35.01 3.84
C SER A 101 -11.11 34.25 3.67
N ARG A 102 -10.63 33.63 4.75
CA ARG A 102 -9.44 32.76 4.74
C ARG A 102 -9.70 31.51 3.91
N ASP A 103 -10.86 30.87 4.09
CA ASP A 103 -11.24 29.66 3.36
C ASP A 103 -11.36 29.94 1.87
N LYS A 104 -11.98 31.05 1.47
CA LYS A 104 -12.03 31.49 0.07
C LYS A 104 -10.63 31.67 -0.54
N ARG A 105 -9.70 32.28 0.22
CA ARG A 105 -8.32 32.42 -0.23
C ARG A 105 -7.59 31.08 -0.31
N MET A 106 -7.77 30.21 0.68
CA MET A 106 -7.21 28.86 0.70
C MET A 106 -7.64 28.08 -0.54
N HIS A 107 -8.94 28.05 -0.84
CA HIS A 107 -9.47 27.34 -2.00
C HIS A 107 -9.00 27.92 -3.33
N LYS A 108 -9.03 29.26 -3.45
CA LYS A 108 -8.78 29.92 -4.75
C LYS A 108 -7.29 30.02 -5.07
N GLU A 109 -6.45 30.31 -4.05
CA GLU A 109 -5.07 30.76 -4.30
C GLU A 109 -4.00 29.76 -3.80
N ILE A 110 -4.34 28.91 -2.83
CA ILE A 110 -3.37 28.00 -2.21
C ILE A 110 -3.57 26.58 -2.70
N LEU A 111 -4.76 26.01 -2.51
CA LEU A 111 -5.07 24.64 -2.90
C LEU A 111 -5.63 24.56 -4.33
N GLU A 112 -6.08 25.67 -4.92
CA GLU A 112 -6.69 25.70 -6.26
C GLU A 112 -7.72 24.59 -6.44
N THR A 113 -8.66 24.48 -5.48
CA THR A 113 -9.55 23.31 -5.36
C THR A 113 -10.49 23.10 -6.55
N ALA A 114 -10.71 24.13 -7.38
CA ALA A 114 -11.43 24.00 -8.65
C ALA A 114 -10.64 23.18 -9.68
N ARG A 115 -9.30 23.20 -9.60
CA ARG A 115 -8.39 22.44 -10.47
C ARG A 115 -7.97 21.11 -9.84
N TYR A 116 -7.79 21.10 -8.54
CA TYR A 116 -7.35 19.96 -7.75
C TYR A 116 -8.38 19.63 -6.66
N PRO A 117 -9.52 19.01 -7.02
CA PRO A 117 -10.64 18.83 -6.10
C PRO A 117 -10.41 17.74 -5.05
N GLU A 118 -9.37 16.95 -5.19
CA GLU A 118 -9.11 15.82 -4.32
C GLU A 118 -7.67 15.80 -3.82
N VAL A 119 -7.51 15.37 -2.57
CA VAL A 119 -6.23 14.92 -2.00
C VAL A 119 -6.35 13.41 -1.82
N VAL A 120 -5.40 12.66 -2.36
CA VAL A 120 -5.47 11.19 -2.40
C VAL A 120 -4.24 10.60 -1.75
N PHE A 121 -4.43 9.64 -0.86
CA PHE A 121 -3.36 8.81 -0.36
C PHE A 121 -3.54 7.37 -0.86
N ARG A 122 -2.51 6.83 -1.50
CA ARG A 122 -2.45 5.45 -1.99
C ARG A 122 -1.42 4.68 -1.19
N PRO A 123 -1.84 3.85 -0.24
CA PRO A 123 -0.92 3.02 0.52
C PRO A 123 -0.23 2.00 -0.39
N THR A 124 1.02 1.71 -0.09
CA THR A 124 1.82 0.70 -0.79
C THR A 124 2.39 -0.35 0.16
N GLN A 125 2.59 0.03 1.42
CA GLN A 125 3.24 -0.81 2.42
C GLN A 125 2.69 -0.53 3.82
N VAL A 126 2.45 -1.59 4.58
CA VAL A 126 2.20 -1.57 6.02
C VAL A 126 3.40 -2.22 6.71
N GLU A 127 4.05 -1.52 7.62
CA GLU A 127 5.11 -2.05 8.47
C GLU A 127 4.61 -2.12 9.91
N GLY A 128 4.81 -3.27 10.54
CA GLY A 128 4.35 -3.55 11.90
C GLY A 128 3.44 -4.78 11.93
N LYS A 129 2.93 -5.09 13.12
CA LYS A 129 2.02 -6.23 13.30
C LYS A 129 0.62 -5.70 13.56
N VAL A 130 -0.31 -6.09 12.72
CA VAL A 130 -1.74 -5.87 12.96
C VAL A 130 -2.29 -7.06 13.72
N GLY A 131 -2.78 -6.82 14.95
CA GLY A 131 -3.44 -7.85 15.74
C GLY A 131 -4.79 -8.21 15.12
N LYS A 132 -5.29 -9.42 15.42
CA LYS A 132 -6.66 -9.83 15.05
C LYS A 132 -7.73 -9.10 15.87
N SER A 133 -7.33 -8.47 16.96
CA SER A 133 -8.14 -7.62 17.85
C SER A 133 -7.24 -6.77 18.73
N GLY A 134 -7.79 -5.69 19.31
CA GLY A 134 -7.08 -4.76 20.19
C GLY A 134 -6.23 -3.74 19.46
N ALA A 135 -5.34 -3.08 20.20
CA ALA A 135 -4.52 -1.99 19.70
C ALA A 135 -3.30 -2.49 18.90
N SER A 136 -2.95 -1.75 17.88
CA SER A 136 -1.77 -2.00 17.03
C SER A 136 -1.20 -0.67 16.54
N ASP A 137 0.12 -0.55 16.55
CA ASP A 137 0.85 0.57 15.97
C ASP A 137 1.54 0.10 14.70
N VAL A 138 1.23 0.73 13.58
CA VAL A 138 1.81 0.40 12.28
C VAL A 138 2.29 1.66 11.56
N LYS A 139 3.27 1.50 10.69
CA LYS A 139 3.65 2.53 9.72
C LYS A 139 2.96 2.22 8.40
N LEU A 140 2.25 3.19 7.88
CA LEU A 140 1.59 3.13 6.58
C LEU A 140 2.37 4.00 5.61
N GLY A 141 3.09 3.37 4.70
CA GLY A 141 3.83 4.03 3.63
C GLY A 141 3.01 4.08 2.35
N GLY A 142 3.16 5.13 1.57
CA GLY A 142 2.44 5.28 0.31
C GLY A 142 2.69 6.58 -0.40
N VAL A 143 1.91 6.82 -1.44
CA VAL A 143 1.96 8.02 -2.27
C VAL A 143 0.84 8.97 -1.87
N PHE A 144 1.20 10.19 -1.53
CA PHE A 144 0.29 11.29 -1.19
C PHE A 144 0.23 12.29 -2.34
N SER A 145 -0.91 12.31 -3.02
CA SER A 145 -1.16 13.18 -4.16
C SER A 145 -1.92 14.42 -3.71
N ILE A 146 -1.31 15.58 -3.85
CA ILE A 146 -1.88 16.89 -3.50
C ILE A 146 -1.48 17.93 -4.54
N HIS A 147 -2.40 18.80 -4.91
CA HIS A 147 -2.15 19.93 -5.82
C HIS A 147 -1.50 19.48 -7.16
N GLY A 148 -1.87 18.28 -7.63
CA GLY A 148 -1.40 17.72 -8.90
C GLY A 148 0.02 17.13 -8.89
N ALA A 149 0.62 16.93 -7.70
CA ALA A 149 1.93 16.30 -7.54
C ALA A 149 1.87 15.15 -6.54
N ASP A 150 2.74 14.18 -6.74
CA ASP A 150 2.87 12.99 -5.91
C ASP A 150 4.07 13.11 -4.98
N HIS A 151 3.91 12.69 -3.73
CA HIS A 151 4.92 12.74 -2.69
C HIS A 151 4.92 11.46 -1.88
N ASP A 152 6.10 10.96 -1.53
CA ASP A 152 6.19 9.83 -0.60
C ASP A 152 5.81 10.30 0.81
N LEU A 153 4.95 9.52 1.47
CA LEU A 153 4.52 9.77 2.83
C LEU A 153 4.57 8.46 3.63
N ILE A 154 5.11 8.56 4.85
CA ILE A 154 5.03 7.51 5.85
C ILE A 154 4.32 8.10 7.06
N ALA A 155 3.20 7.50 7.45
CA ALA A 155 2.41 7.91 8.59
C ALA A 155 2.34 6.78 9.63
N VAL A 156 2.48 7.12 10.90
CA VAL A 156 2.22 6.17 11.99
C VAL A 156 0.72 6.15 12.26
N VAL A 157 0.14 4.97 12.23
CA VAL A 157 -1.28 4.74 12.50
C VAL A 157 -1.40 3.95 13.80
N HIS A 158 -2.12 4.52 14.76
CA HIS A 158 -2.56 3.84 15.98
C HIS A 158 -3.95 3.30 15.70
N ALA A 159 -4.07 2.00 15.54
CA ALA A 159 -5.33 1.34 15.19
C ALA A 159 -5.83 0.45 16.32
N GLU A 160 -7.14 0.36 16.49
CA GLU A 160 -7.80 -0.55 17.42
C GLU A 160 -8.90 -1.31 16.67
N LEU A 161 -8.84 -2.65 16.75
CA LEU A 161 -9.81 -3.56 16.15
C LEU A 161 -10.71 -4.17 17.23
N THR A 162 -12.02 -4.08 17.02
CA THR A 162 -13.06 -4.68 17.89
C THR A 162 -14.09 -5.38 17.02
N GLY A 163 -13.97 -6.70 16.90
CA GLY A 163 -14.81 -7.49 16.00
C GLY A 163 -14.54 -7.15 14.53
N ASP A 164 -15.55 -6.71 13.83
CA ASP A 164 -15.51 -6.24 12.44
C ASP A 164 -15.37 -4.70 12.30
N HIS A 165 -15.27 -3.98 13.41
CA HIS A 165 -15.05 -2.55 13.43
C HIS A 165 -13.62 -2.21 13.78
N TRP A 166 -13.12 -1.11 13.20
CA TRP A 166 -11.83 -0.55 13.55
C TRP A 166 -11.90 0.97 13.72
N ARG A 167 -11.00 1.48 14.53
CA ARG A 167 -10.74 2.89 14.69
C ARG A 167 -9.25 3.12 14.55
N GLY A 168 -8.87 4.28 14.05
CA GLY A 168 -7.48 4.62 13.93
C GLY A 168 -7.24 6.11 14.02
N THR A 169 -6.07 6.48 14.50
CA THR A 169 -5.58 7.86 14.48
C THR A 169 -4.21 7.91 13.85
N SER A 170 -3.95 8.95 13.09
CA SER A 170 -2.63 9.20 12.51
C SER A 170 -2.31 10.68 12.53
N LYS A 171 -1.07 11.02 12.89
CA LYS A 171 -0.57 12.39 12.85
C LYS A 171 0.68 12.45 11.99
N PHE A 172 0.70 13.37 11.04
CA PHE A 172 1.83 13.61 10.14
C PHE A 172 1.91 15.07 9.69
N ASP A 173 3.05 15.44 9.14
CA ASP A 173 3.29 16.79 8.68
C ASP A 173 3.35 16.84 7.15
N VAL A 174 2.75 17.90 6.59
CA VAL A 174 2.72 18.19 5.16
C VAL A 174 3.57 19.44 4.91
N PRO A 175 4.79 19.32 4.38
CA PRO A 175 5.65 20.46 4.06
C PRO A 175 5.21 21.10 2.73
N TYR A 176 4.03 21.70 2.72
CA TYR A 176 3.31 22.12 1.53
C TYR A 176 4.09 23.11 0.65
N VAL A 177 4.86 24.02 1.24
CA VAL A 177 5.69 24.94 0.45
C VAL A 177 6.82 24.20 -0.26
N LYS A 178 7.47 23.22 0.41
CA LYS A 178 8.49 22.36 -0.20
C LYS A 178 7.92 21.53 -1.34
N TRP A 179 6.63 21.19 -1.25
CA TRP A 179 5.89 20.43 -2.27
C TRP A 179 5.33 21.31 -3.40
N GLY A 180 5.72 22.60 -3.43
CA GLY A 180 5.38 23.51 -4.52
C GLY A 180 4.04 24.23 -4.37
N ILE A 181 3.35 24.05 -3.24
CA ILE A 181 2.12 24.78 -2.95
C ILE A 181 2.48 26.19 -2.48
N LYS A 182 1.71 27.17 -2.91
CA LYS A 182 1.97 28.59 -2.66
C LYS A 182 2.03 28.91 -1.17
N ASP A 183 3.07 29.62 -0.74
CA ASP A 183 3.19 30.20 0.60
C ASP A 183 2.20 31.38 0.75
N PRO A 184 1.26 31.34 1.70
CA PRO A 184 0.35 32.42 1.96
C PRO A 184 0.93 33.59 2.74
N SER A 185 2.20 33.50 3.17
CA SER A 185 2.90 34.56 3.92
C SER A 185 2.91 35.88 3.15
N ASN A 186 2.98 36.97 3.90
CA ASN A 186 3.19 38.31 3.37
C ASN A 186 4.17 39.09 4.26
N PHE A 187 4.31 40.40 4.05
CA PHE A 187 5.24 41.22 4.80
C PHE A 187 4.95 41.25 6.31
N LEU A 188 3.66 41.22 6.69
CA LEU A 188 3.22 41.33 8.09
C LEU A 188 2.95 39.98 8.74
N LEU A 189 2.51 38.99 7.97
CA LEU A 189 2.10 37.67 8.45
C LEU A 189 3.04 36.59 7.89
N LYS A 190 3.72 35.89 8.77
CA LYS A 190 4.49 34.69 8.42
C LYS A 190 3.67 33.46 8.80
N VAL A 191 3.53 32.55 7.84
CA VAL A 191 2.84 31.27 8.01
C VAL A 191 3.86 30.16 7.96
N ASN A 192 3.72 29.17 8.85
CA ASN A 192 4.61 27.99 8.85
C ASN A 192 4.51 27.26 7.50
N PRO A 193 5.64 26.94 6.84
CA PRO A 193 5.66 26.20 5.56
C PRO A 193 5.23 24.74 5.70
N VAL A 194 4.85 24.30 6.90
CA VAL A 194 4.43 22.94 7.23
C VAL A 194 3.05 22.99 7.91
N VAL A 195 2.16 22.12 7.47
CA VAL A 195 0.85 21.90 8.08
C VAL A 195 0.89 20.57 8.83
N SER A 196 0.50 20.55 10.09
CA SER A 196 0.26 19.32 10.84
C SER A 196 -1.15 18.81 10.56
N VAL A 197 -1.25 17.53 10.20
CA VAL A 197 -2.51 16.85 9.91
C VAL A 197 -2.74 15.77 10.96
N LEU A 198 -3.95 15.72 11.52
CA LEU A 198 -4.45 14.66 12.37
C LEU A 198 -5.66 14.04 11.68
N VAL A 199 -5.59 12.73 11.43
CA VAL A 199 -6.69 11.96 10.85
C VAL A 199 -7.26 11.03 11.93
N GLU A 200 -8.55 11.15 12.17
CA GLU A 200 -9.33 10.21 12.96
C GLU A 200 -10.19 9.39 12.02
N MET A 201 -10.02 8.08 12.09
CA MET A 201 -10.61 7.13 11.14
C MET A 201 -11.48 6.13 11.90
N SER A 202 -12.60 5.75 11.28
CA SER A 202 -13.45 4.66 11.76
C SER A 202 -14.03 3.92 10.55
N GLY A 203 -14.31 2.64 10.71
CA GLY A 203 -14.89 1.87 9.64
C GLY A 203 -14.98 0.37 9.96
N GLU A 204 -15.11 -0.41 8.90
CA GLU A 204 -15.24 -1.86 8.98
C GLU A 204 -13.98 -2.57 8.46
N VAL A 205 -13.71 -3.76 8.97
CA VAL A 205 -12.65 -4.63 8.52
C VAL A 205 -13.19 -5.99 8.13
N VAL A 206 -12.76 -6.47 6.97
CA VAL A 206 -13.08 -7.80 6.47
C VAL A 206 -11.79 -8.54 6.17
N ALA A 207 -11.66 -9.76 6.70
CA ALA A 207 -10.59 -10.66 6.31
C ALA A 207 -11.04 -11.48 5.10
N VAL A 208 -10.34 -11.35 3.99
CA VAL A 208 -10.58 -12.13 2.78
C VAL A 208 -9.70 -13.38 2.81
N LYS A 209 -10.33 -14.56 2.73
CA LYS A 209 -9.64 -15.86 2.71
C LYS A 209 -9.27 -16.25 1.30
#